data_d2d51fbd6889576d5a904f6b9c5d37e0
#
_entry.id   d2d51fbd6889576d5a904f6b9c5d37e0
#
_cell.length_a   1.000
_cell.length_b   1.000
_cell.length_c   1.000
_cell.angle_alpha   90.00
_cell.angle_beta   90.00
_cell.angle_gamma   90.00
#
_symmetry.space_group_name_H-M   'P 1'
#
loop_
_entity.id
_entity.type
_entity.pdbx_description
1 polymer ?
#
loop_
_entity_poly.entity_id
_entity_poly.type
_entity_poly.pdbx_seq_one_letter_code
_entity_poly.pdbx_strand_id
1 'polypeptide(L)'
;MVSTRGRNPEDERKFNAVEKDYATGKSSQDNIAHLPEITKTVPVVVLINSASASASEIVAGALQDHKRATIMGTRSFGKGSVQTIIPIRMKKDQTTGVKITTARYYTPSGRPIQATGITPDIAVDDTPEGNYPSFSIRESELAHHLEVKDEKKSGQKDGVKPEVKKDDKVSAPHDKEDKKAAKELSDEEEVTMPKLRYIFGDEKDFPLQQAKAFLKGEHVVTHEETQAKLKAERDKKKAEKAAKDKQQGKAQNKTGTPTETEKK
;
A
#
# COMPACT_ATOMS: atom_id res chain seq x y z
N MET A 1 23.69 -2.34 1.25
CA MET A 1 22.30 -2.71 0.92
C MET A 1 21.26 -2.01 1.80
N VAL A 2 21.44 -2.02 3.10
CA VAL A 2 20.51 -1.42 4.07
C VAL A 2 21.31 -0.91 5.26
N SER A 3 20.83 0.13 5.93
CA SER A 3 21.35 0.53 7.23
C SER A 3 20.26 0.54 8.29
N THR A 4 20.67 0.34 9.53
CA THR A 4 19.81 0.50 10.71
C THR A 4 20.37 1.62 11.58
N ARG A 5 19.47 2.48 12.09
CA ARG A 5 19.85 3.54 13.01
C ARG A 5 18.96 3.47 14.25
N GLY A 6 19.62 3.40 15.40
CA GLY A 6 18.98 3.43 16.70
C GLY A 6 18.83 4.86 17.23
N ARG A 7 18.61 4.97 18.55
CA ARG A 7 18.56 6.26 19.25
C ARG A 7 19.95 6.89 19.35
N ASN A 8 20.98 6.07 19.53
CA ASN A 8 22.34 6.53 19.62
C ASN A 8 23.04 6.37 18.28
N PRO A 9 23.89 7.32 17.85
CA PRO A 9 24.64 7.21 16.60
C PRO A 9 25.55 5.96 16.53
N GLU A 10 26.02 5.47 17.66
CA GLU A 10 26.83 4.26 17.79
C GLU A 10 26.08 2.97 17.42
N ASP A 11 24.75 3.03 17.42
CA ASP A 11 23.90 1.90 17.04
C ASP A 11 23.70 1.78 15.52
N GLU A 12 24.32 2.66 14.71
CA GLU A 12 24.24 2.59 13.27
C GLU A 12 24.98 1.36 12.75
N ARG A 13 24.27 0.52 12.00
CA ARG A 13 24.84 -0.63 11.31
C ARG A 13 24.55 -0.55 9.83
N LYS A 14 25.55 -0.85 9.01
CA LYS A 14 25.44 -0.93 7.56
C LYS A 14 25.66 -2.37 7.12
N PHE A 15 24.73 -2.88 6.33
CA PHE A 15 24.80 -4.20 5.74
C PHE A 15 25.03 -4.07 4.25
N ASN A 16 26.12 -4.67 3.75
CA ASN A 16 26.50 -4.63 2.35
C ASN A 16 26.34 -6.01 1.71
N ALA A 17 26.29 -6.07 0.39
CA ALA A 17 26.27 -7.33 -0.37
C ALA A 17 27.70 -7.87 -0.53
N VAL A 18 28.37 -8.11 0.60
CA VAL A 18 29.72 -8.70 0.64
C VAL A 18 29.69 -9.98 1.46
N GLU A 19 30.54 -10.95 1.12
CA GLU A 19 30.52 -12.29 1.70
C GLU A 19 30.48 -12.28 3.23
N LYS A 20 31.27 -11.43 3.89
CA LYS A 20 31.29 -11.30 5.36
C LYS A 20 29.95 -10.89 6.00
N ASP A 21 29.07 -10.22 5.23
CA ASP A 21 27.78 -9.73 5.74
C ASP A 21 26.64 -10.73 5.47
N TYR A 22 26.76 -11.62 4.49
CA TYR A 22 25.72 -12.61 4.17
C TYR A 22 26.12 -14.06 4.47
N ALA A 23 27.41 -14.40 4.43
CA ALA A 23 27.89 -15.76 4.76
C ALA A 23 28.00 -15.90 6.29
N THR A 24 26.86 -16.10 6.96
CA THR A 24 26.82 -16.29 8.41
C THR A 24 26.61 -17.78 8.74
N GLY A 25 27.55 -18.39 9.44
CA GLY A 25 27.43 -19.76 9.91
C GLY A 25 28.69 -20.61 9.73
N LYS A 26 28.60 -21.89 10.11
CA LYS A 26 29.71 -22.84 10.03
C LYS A 26 30.07 -23.31 8.61
N SER A 27 29.18 -23.07 7.66
CA SER A 27 29.41 -23.32 6.23
C SER A 27 29.76 -22.01 5.56
N SER A 28 31.04 -21.70 5.46
CA SER A 28 31.56 -20.51 4.76
C SER A 28 31.56 -20.68 3.24
N GLN A 29 30.63 -21.44 2.69
CA GLN A 29 30.52 -21.61 1.26
C GLN A 29 29.72 -20.44 0.68
N ASP A 30 30.36 -19.63 -0.13
CA ASP A 30 29.72 -18.54 -0.87
C ASP A 30 28.79 -19.11 -1.95
N ASN A 31 27.52 -19.27 -1.61
CA ASN A 31 26.50 -19.79 -2.53
C ASN A 31 26.21 -18.83 -3.71
N ILE A 32 26.73 -17.59 -3.65
CA ILE A 32 26.50 -16.56 -4.67
C ILE A 32 27.68 -16.48 -5.66
N ALA A 33 28.86 -16.96 -5.26
CA ALA A 33 30.07 -16.89 -6.10
C ALA A 33 29.94 -17.58 -7.48
N HIS A 34 29.03 -18.56 -7.56
CA HIS A 34 28.83 -19.36 -8.78
C HIS A 34 27.65 -18.90 -9.63
N LEU A 35 27.01 -17.76 -9.29
CA LEU A 35 25.91 -17.25 -10.10
C LEU A 35 26.41 -16.82 -11.48
N PRO A 36 25.72 -17.19 -12.57
CA PRO A 36 26.07 -16.77 -13.92
C PRO A 36 26.11 -15.24 -14.03
N GLU A 37 27.05 -14.70 -14.79
CA GLU A 37 27.18 -13.25 -14.99
C GLU A 37 25.91 -12.59 -15.51
N ILE A 38 25.07 -13.31 -16.27
CA ILE A 38 23.77 -12.83 -16.75
C ILE A 38 22.88 -12.34 -15.61
N THR A 39 22.99 -12.91 -14.40
CA THR A 39 22.21 -12.49 -13.22
C THR A 39 22.49 -11.06 -12.80
N LYS A 40 23.66 -10.52 -13.17
CA LYS A 40 24.05 -9.13 -12.88
C LYS A 40 23.51 -8.13 -13.91
N THR A 41 23.23 -8.58 -15.13
CA THR A 41 22.92 -7.71 -16.28
C THR A 41 21.50 -7.84 -16.80
N VAL A 42 20.85 -9.00 -16.60
CA VAL A 42 19.46 -9.22 -17.05
C VAL A 42 18.52 -8.13 -16.49
N PRO A 43 17.65 -7.54 -17.31
CA PRO A 43 16.65 -6.61 -16.83
C PRO A 43 15.76 -7.24 -15.75
N VAL A 44 15.51 -6.51 -14.66
CA VAL A 44 14.73 -6.99 -13.52
C VAL A 44 13.63 -5.99 -13.20
N VAL A 45 12.42 -6.50 -13.02
CA VAL A 45 11.29 -5.77 -12.45
C VAL A 45 10.94 -6.40 -11.11
N VAL A 46 10.70 -5.57 -10.10
CA VAL A 46 10.19 -5.98 -8.79
C VAL A 46 8.78 -5.46 -8.63
N LEU A 47 7.83 -6.37 -8.47
CA LEU A 47 6.44 -6.04 -8.21
C LEU A 47 6.22 -5.87 -6.71
N ILE A 48 5.63 -4.75 -6.32
CA ILE A 48 5.26 -4.43 -4.94
C ILE A 48 3.81 -3.98 -4.87
N ASN A 49 3.20 -4.21 -3.72
CA ASN A 49 1.89 -3.66 -3.40
C ASN A 49 1.82 -3.26 -1.92
N SER A 50 0.67 -2.79 -1.46
CA SER A 50 0.47 -2.37 -0.07
C SER A 50 0.66 -3.49 0.97
N ALA A 51 0.63 -4.76 0.58
CA ALA A 51 0.96 -5.89 1.44
C ALA A 51 2.48 -6.18 1.53
N SER A 52 3.28 -5.59 0.65
CA SER A 52 4.74 -5.71 0.69
C SER A 52 5.29 -4.91 1.87
N ALA A 53 5.89 -5.61 2.85
CA ALA A 53 6.31 -5.02 4.11
C ALA A 53 7.68 -5.50 4.58
N SER A 54 8.36 -4.69 5.44
CA SER A 54 9.57 -5.11 6.16
C SER A 54 10.72 -5.54 5.25
N ALA A 55 11.14 -6.81 5.28
CA ALA A 55 12.25 -7.32 4.47
C ALA A 55 12.03 -7.13 2.95
N SER A 56 10.79 -7.27 2.49
CA SER A 56 10.43 -7.02 1.09
C SER A 56 10.72 -5.57 0.68
N GLU A 57 10.46 -4.62 1.59
CA GLU A 57 10.74 -3.20 1.36
C GLU A 57 12.25 -2.89 1.37
N ILE A 58 13.01 -3.62 2.21
CA ILE A 58 14.48 -3.53 2.21
C ILE A 58 15.03 -3.96 0.86
N VAL A 59 14.56 -5.09 0.32
CA VAL A 59 15.01 -5.60 -0.98
C VAL A 59 14.61 -4.66 -2.11
N ALA A 60 13.33 -4.28 -2.18
CA ALA A 60 12.82 -3.39 -3.21
C ALA A 60 13.55 -2.03 -3.20
N GLY A 61 13.68 -1.41 -2.01
CA GLY A 61 14.35 -0.13 -1.86
C GLY A 61 15.84 -0.18 -2.18
N ALA A 62 16.51 -1.28 -1.84
CA ALA A 62 17.93 -1.46 -2.20
C ALA A 62 18.11 -1.59 -3.71
N LEU A 63 17.29 -2.38 -4.39
CA LEU A 63 17.34 -2.55 -5.84
C LEU A 63 16.99 -1.28 -6.58
N GLN A 64 16.01 -0.51 -6.07
CA GLN A 64 15.62 0.79 -6.61
C GLN A 64 16.75 1.81 -6.51
N ASP A 65 17.32 1.99 -5.31
CA ASP A 65 18.38 2.98 -5.07
C ASP A 65 19.63 2.70 -5.90
N HIS A 66 19.95 1.41 -6.09
CA HIS A 66 21.06 0.99 -6.96
C HIS A 66 20.71 0.96 -8.46
N LYS A 67 19.46 1.31 -8.83
CA LYS A 67 18.98 1.23 -10.22
C LYS A 67 19.18 -0.16 -10.84
N ARG A 68 19.16 -1.21 -10.00
CA ARG A 68 19.33 -2.60 -10.44
C ARG A 68 18.03 -3.20 -10.96
N ALA A 69 16.91 -2.73 -10.43
CA ALA A 69 15.58 -3.15 -10.88
C ALA A 69 14.66 -1.95 -10.99
N THR A 70 13.68 -2.03 -11.88
CA THR A 70 12.53 -1.13 -11.92
C THR A 70 11.48 -1.63 -10.94
N ILE A 71 11.00 -0.78 -10.05
CA ILE A 71 9.96 -1.12 -9.09
C ILE A 71 8.61 -0.74 -9.67
N MET A 72 7.70 -1.72 -9.79
CA MET A 72 6.37 -1.51 -10.36
C MET A 72 5.27 -1.95 -9.39
N GLY A 73 4.09 -1.38 -9.52
CA GLY A 73 2.90 -1.71 -8.73
C GLY A 73 2.39 -0.56 -7.89
N THR A 74 1.95 -0.84 -6.65
CA THR A 74 1.46 0.17 -5.72
C THR A 74 2.43 0.36 -4.56
N ARG A 75 2.36 1.53 -3.91
CA ARG A 75 3.24 1.85 -2.79
C ARG A 75 3.15 0.81 -1.68
N SER A 76 4.28 0.38 -1.14
CA SER A 76 4.38 -0.62 -0.10
C SER A 76 3.88 -0.15 1.28
N PHE A 77 3.81 -1.06 2.25
CA PHE A 77 3.21 -0.86 3.57
C PHE A 77 3.89 0.21 4.43
N GLY A 78 5.23 0.21 4.50
CA GLY A 78 6.00 1.19 5.28
C GLY A 78 6.46 0.70 6.65
N LYS A 79 6.72 -0.61 6.81
CA LYS A 79 7.23 -1.17 8.08
C LYS A 79 8.75 -1.15 8.12
N GLY A 80 9.30 -0.08 8.64
CA GLY A 80 10.75 0.13 8.79
C GLY A 80 11.29 -0.02 10.21
N SER A 81 10.52 -0.56 11.16
CA SER A 81 10.96 -0.75 12.54
C SER A 81 11.79 -2.02 12.73
N VAL A 82 12.92 -1.90 13.44
CA VAL A 82 13.74 -3.03 13.91
C VAL A 82 13.32 -3.38 15.33
N GLN A 83 12.95 -4.63 15.55
CA GLN A 83 12.51 -5.11 16.85
C GLN A 83 13.49 -6.13 17.41
N THR A 84 13.85 -5.96 18.69
CA THR A 84 14.73 -6.85 19.44
C THR A 84 13.93 -7.54 20.53
N ILE A 85 14.15 -8.84 20.71
CA ILE A 85 13.58 -9.60 21.81
C ILE A 85 14.65 -9.67 22.91
N ILE A 86 14.33 -9.12 24.10
CA ILE A 86 15.17 -9.20 25.29
C ILE A 86 14.63 -10.34 26.15
N PRO A 87 15.37 -11.44 26.30
CA PRO A 87 14.94 -12.57 27.13
C PRO A 87 14.98 -12.18 28.60
N ILE A 88 13.91 -12.51 29.33
CA ILE A 88 13.81 -12.35 30.78
C ILE A 88 13.66 -13.72 31.40
N ARG A 89 14.59 -14.10 32.29
CA ARG A 89 14.50 -15.34 33.07
C ARG A 89 13.58 -15.11 34.27
N MET A 90 12.45 -15.78 34.29
CA MET A 90 11.46 -15.66 35.38
C MET A 90 11.67 -16.70 36.48
N LYS A 91 11.84 -17.95 36.14
CA LYS A 91 12.15 -19.09 37.05
C LYS A 91 12.90 -20.18 36.29
N LYS A 92 13.38 -21.20 37.00
CA LYS A 92 14.01 -22.40 36.44
C LYS A 92 13.04 -22.96 35.36
N ASP A 93 13.48 -23.01 34.12
CA ASP A 93 12.79 -23.56 32.94
C ASP A 93 11.68 -22.69 32.28
N GLN A 94 11.47 -21.43 32.73
CA GLN A 94 10.56 -20.52 32.05
C GLN A 94 11.33 -19.32 31.49
N THR A 95 11.37 -19.21 30.16
CA THR A 95 11.91 -18.06 29.45
C THR A 95 10.78 -17.25 28.85
N THR A 96 10.67 -16.00 29.22
CA THR A 96 9.80 -15.01 28.58
C THR A 96 10.67 -13.95 27.94
N GLY A 97 10.08 -13.05 27.14
CA GLY A 97 10.84 -11.99 26.50
C GLY A 97 10.00 -10.74 26.28
N VAL A 98 10.66 -9.60 26.32
CA VAL A 98 10.10 -8.32 25.93
C VAL A 98 10.56 -7.99 24.52
N LYS A 99 9.62 -7.73 23.62
CA LYS A 99 9.87 -7.30 22.25
C LYS A 99 9.78 -5.78 22.19
N ILE A 100 10.88 -5.13 21.90
CA ILE A 100 10.96 -3.66 21.83
C ILE A 100 11.52 -3.20 20.49
N THR A 101 11.10 -2.02 20.04
CA THR A 101 11.67 -1.38 18.84
C THR A 101 12.95 -0.66 19.25
N THR A 102 14.07 -1.03 18.62
CA THR A 102 15.41 -0.52 18.93
C THR A 102 15.99 0.36 17.85
N ALA A 103 15.59 0.19 16.59
CA ALA A 103 16.13 0.93 15.46
C ALA A 103 15.11 1.04 14.31
N ARG A 104 15.50 1.77 13.27
CA ARG A 104 14.78 1.87 12.00
C ARG A 104 15.65 1.44 10.83
N TYR A 105 15.02 0.90 9.79
CA TYR A 105 15.66 0.60 8.51
C TYR A 105 15.68 1.81 7.59
N TYR A 106 16.78 1.95 6.88
CA TYR A 106 17.00 2.97 5.85
C TYR A 106 17.55 2.31 4.59
N THR A 107 17.08 2.78 3.43
CA THR A 107 17.58 2.33 2.13
C THR A 107 19.04 2.79 1.91
N PRO A 108 19.74 2.30 0.88
CA PRO A 108 21.11 2.73 0.58
C PRO A 108 21.26 4.25 0.42
N SER A 109 20.26 4.93 -0.12
CA SER A 109 20.24 6.40 -0.26
C SER A 109 19.95 7.14 1.05
N GLY A 110 19.67 6.40 2.15
CA GLY A 110 19.35 6.99 3.44
C GLY A 110 17.87 7.35 3.64
N ARG A 111 16.97 6.94 2.73
CA ARG A 111 15.53 7.16 2.88
C ARG A 111 14.97 6.24 3.98
N PRO A 112 14.15 6.75 4.92
CA PRO A 112 13.48 5.91 5.91
C PRO A 112 12.38 5.07 5.23
N ILE A 113 12.26 3.80 5.64
CA ILE A 113 11.15 2.93 5.21
C ILE A 113 9.93 3.13 6.10
N GLN A 114 10.15 3.40 7.40
CA GLN A 114 9.08 3.54 8.40
C GLN A 114 8.06 4.60 8.00
N ALA A 115 6.78 4.25 8.02
CA ALA A 115 5.61 5.05 7.67
C ALA A 115 5.60 5.61 6.22
N THR A 116 6.75 5.47 5.50
CA THR A 116 6.91 5.99 4.14
C THR A 116 6.70 4.89 3.10
N GLY A 117 7.23 3.69 3.33
CA GLY A 117 7.25 2.60 2.36
C GLY A 117 8.12 2.91 1.14
N ILE A 118 8.05 2.03 0.16
CA ILE A 118 8.71 2.17 -1.15
C ILE A 118 7.67 2.63 -2.15
N THR A 119 7.90 3.78 -2.77
CA THR A 119 7.11 4.27 -3.90
C THR A 119 7.62 3.62 -5.17
N PRO A 120 6.76 2.99 -5.99
CA PRO A 120 7.21 2.38 -7.24
C PRO A 120 7.71 3.43 -8.24
N ASP A 121 8.60 3.03 -9.14
CA ASP A 121 9.06 3.84 -10.26
C ASP A 121 7.97 3.99 -11.32
N ILE A 122 7.16 2.93 -11.48
CA ILE A 122 6.00 2.89 -12.37
C ILE A 122 4.79 2.43 -11.56
N ALA A 123 3.86 3.34 -11.33
CA ALA A 123 2.62 3.03 -10.62
C ALA A 123 1.68 2.23 -11.51
N VAL A 124 1.31 1.03 -11.05
CA VAL A 124 0.39 0.11 -11.72
C VAL A 124 -0.60 -0.38 -10.69
N ASP A 125 -1.88 -0.37 -11.02
CA ASP A 125 -2.93 -0.86 -10.12
C ASP A 125 -2.90 -2.39 -9.99
N ASP A 126 -3.56 -2.91 -8.94
CA ASP A 126 -3.65 -4.36 -8.71
C ASP A 126 -4.51 -5.06 -9.78
N THR A 127 -5.46 -4.33 -10.37
CA THR A 127 -6.36 -4.81 -11.43
C THR A 127 -6.61 -3.73 -12.48
N PRO A 128 -7.13 -4.09 -13.67
CA PRO A 128 -7.58 -3.10 -14.66
C PRO A 128 -8.69 -2.16 -14.15
N GLU A 129 -9.40 -2.55 -13.09
CA GLU A 129 -10.47 -1.80 -12.44
C GLU A 129 -9.99 -0.98 -11.23
N GLY A 130 -8.69 -1.01 -10.92
CA GLY A 130 -8.07 -0.28 -9.81
C GLY A 130 -7.53 -1.18 -8.71
N ASN A 131 -7.24 -0.58 -7.56
CA ASN A 131 -6.63 -1.26 -6.43
C ASN A 131 -7.65 -1.93 -5.51
N TYR A 132 -7.23 -2.99 -4.84
CA TYR A 132 -8.04 -3.69 -3.85
C TYR A 132 -8.22 -2.87 -2.57
N PRO A 133 -9.44 -2.55 -2.15
CA PRO A 133 -9.68 -1.76 -0.94
C PRO A 133 -9.15 -2.42 0.34
N SER A 134 -9.17 -3.75 0.40
CA SER A 134 -8.74 -4.53 1.57
C SER A 134 -7.25 -4.44 1.88
N PHE A 135 -6.44 -3.91 0.97
CA PHE A 135 -4.98 -3.78 1.13
C PHE A 135 -4.50 -2.33 1.16
N SER A 136 -5.39 -1.39 1.37
CA SER A 136 -5.02 0.03 1.44
C SER A 136 -4.42 0.47 2.78
N ILE A 137 -4.55 -0.35 3.84
CA ILE A 137 -4.02 -0.02 5.18
C ILE A 137 -2.50 0.03 5.14
N ARG A 138 -1.93 1.10 5.66
CA ARG A 138 -0.49 1.34 5.77
C ARG A 138 -0.05 1.48 7.21
N GLU A 139 1.26 1.33 7.45
CA GLU A 139 1.85 1.53 8.78
C GLU A 139 1.51 2.91 9.36
N SER A 140 1.49 3.97 8.54
CA SER A 140 1.15 5.33 8.95
C SER A 140 -0.31 5.53 9.40
N GLU A 141 -1.19 4.60 9.08
CA GLU A 141 -2.61 4.63 9.42
C GLU A 141 -2.93 3.83 10.68
N LEU A 142 -1.97 3.03 11.15
CA LEU A 142 -2.13 2.23 12.36
C LEU A 142 -2.08 3.10 13.61
N ALA A 143 -2.98 2.83 14.56
CA ALA A 143 -2.88 3.43 15.89
C ALA A 143 -1.53 3.06 16.54
N HIS A 144 -0.85 4.07 17.12
CA HIS A 144 0.46 3.90 17.77
C HIS A 144 1.61 3.47 16.85
N HIS A 145 1.57 3.80 15.55
CA HIS A 145 2.73 3.61 14.68
C HIS A 145 3.91 4.49 15.13
N LEU A 146 5.12 4.08 14.79
CA LEU A 146 6.32 4.84 15.10
C LEU A 146 6.45 6.04 14.16
N GLU A 147 6.19 7.26 14.67
CA GLU A 147 6.32 8.49 13.89
C GLU A 147 7.77 8.75 13.47
N VAL A 148 7.94 9.19 12.23
CA VAL A 148 9.21 9.75 11.75
C VAL A 148 9.21 11.23 12.13
N LYS A 149 9.88 11.60 13.24
CA LYS A 149 10.13 13.00 13.55
C LYS A 149 11.08 13.54 12.49
N ASP A 150 10.60 14.53 11.73
CA ASP A 150 11.24 15.14 10.58
C ASP A 150 12.74 15.40 10.76
N GLU A 151 13.57 14.73 10.00
CA GLU A 151 14.80 15.30 9.51
C GLU A 151 14.43 16.19 8.32
N LYS A 152 14.40 17.52 8.59
CA LYS A 152 14.30 18.64 7.63
C LYS A 152 13.43 18.42 6.37
N LYS A 153 12.33 19.15 6.32
CA LYS A 153 11.48 19.37 5.17
C LYS A 153 12.30 19.56 3.89
N SER A 154 12.39 18.50 3.08
CA SER A 154 12.63 18.63 1.65
C SER A 154 11.27 18.50 0.98
N GLY A 155 10.86 19.59 0.30
CA GLY A 155 9.50 19.83 -0.13
C GLY A 155 8.95 18.79 -1.09
N GLN A 156 7.76 18.34 -0.76
CA GLN A 156 6.73 18.05 -1.74
C GLN A 156 5.39 18.27 -1.05
N LYS A 157 4.74 19.33 -1.47
CA LYS A 157 3.36 19.65 -1.09
C LYS A 157 2.45 18.76 -1.92
N ASP A 158 1.84 17.78 -1.28
CA ASP A 158 0.59 17.23 -1.76
C ASP A 158 -0.42 17.33 -0.62
N GLY A 159 -1.43 18.15 -0.87
CA GLY A 159 -2.41 18.53 0.10
C GLY A 159 -3.46 17.46 0.29
N VAL A 160 -3.73 17.15 1.50
CA VAL A 160 -5.01 17.18 2.20
C VAL A 160 -4.70 16.86 3.67
N LYS A 161 -4.84 17.87 4.55
CA LYS A 161 -4.85 17.66 6.01
C LYS A 161 -6.27 17.28 6.43
N PRO A 162 -6.49 16.23 7.19
CA PRO A 162 -7.64 16.17 8.08
C PRO A 162 -7.27 16.89 9.39
N GLU A 163 -8.00 17.94 9.72
CA GLU A 163 -7.98 18.54 11.06
C GLU A 163 -8.53 17.56 12.09
N VAL A 164 -7.66 17.10 12.97
CA VAL A 164 -8.09 16.42 14.20
C VAL A 164 -8.05 17.42 15.34
N LYS A 165 -9.24 17.78 15.84
CA LYS A 165 -9.41 18.54 17.07
C LYS A 165 -8.98 17.66 18.25
N LYS A 166 -8.06 18.22 19.07
CA LYS A 166 -7.71 17.68 20.37
C LYS A 166 -8.87 17.93 21.32
N ASP A 167 -9.44 16.89 21.89
CA ASP A 167 -9.99 16.94 23.24
C ASP A 167 -9.83 15.58 23.92
N ASP A 168 -9.31 15.65 25.14
CA ASP A 168 -8.99 14.54 26.04
C ASP A 168 -10.25 13.82 26.54
N LYS A 169 -10.23 12.51 26.54
CA LYS A 169 -10.47 11.63 27.69
C LYS A 169 -10.66 10.19 27.23
N VAL A 170 -9.74 9.35 27.68
CA VAL A 170 -9.81 7.88 27.55
C VAL A 170 -10.97 7.38 28.45
N SER A 171 -11.96 6.76 27.81
CA SER A 171 -12.87 5.81 28.46
C SER A 171 -13.16 4.66 27.50
N ALA A 172 -13.16 3.45 28.04
CA ALA A 172 -13.29 2.20 27.34
C ALA A 172 -14.56 2.09 26.47
N PRO A 173 -14.55 1.30 25.37
CA PRO A 173 -15.65 1.27 24.42
C PRO A 173 -16.86 0.51 24.97
N HIS A 174 -18.03 1.16 24.90
CA HIS A 174 -19.33 0.54 25.10
C HIS A 174 -19.87 -0.01 23.77
N ASP A 175 -20.10 -1.31 23.75
CA ASP A 175 -20.50 -2.18 22.62
C ASP A 175 -21.86 -1.90 21.95
N LYS A 176 -22.40 -0.71 21.94
CA LYS A 176 -23.75 -0.48 21.40
C LYS A 176 -23.87 0.56 20.27
N GLU A 177 -22.89 1.41 20.04
CA GLU A 177 -22.98 2.44 18.99
C GLU A 177 -22.37 2.01 17.65
N ASP A 178 -21.40 1.10 17.65
CA ASP A 178 -20.76 0.60 16.44
C ASP A 178 -21.68 -0.25 15.54
N LYS A 179 -22.75 -0.82 16.13
CA LYS A 179 -23.75 -1.59 15.35
C LYS A 179 -24.74 -0.73 14.59
N LYS A 180 -24.88 0.54 14.93
CA LYS A 180 -25.81 1.45 14.25
C LYS A 180 -25.14 2.13 13.06
N ALA A 181 -23.87 2.51 13.20
CA ALA A 181 -23.08 3.06 12.10
C ALA A 181 -22.81 2.03 10.99
N ALA A 182 -22.63 0.76 11.35
CA ALA A 182 -22.49 -0.33 10.39
C ALA A 182 -23.78 -0.65 9.61
N LYS A 183 -24.95 -0.26 10.14
CA LYS A 183 -26.24 -0.54 9.49
C LYS A 183 -26.71 0.59 8.56
N GLU A 184 -26.27 1.82 8.77
CA GLU A 184 -26.59 2.95 7.88
C GLU A 184 -25.69 3.01 6.63
N LEU A 185 -24.57 2.28 6.61
CA LEU A 185 -23.70 2.08 5.43
C LEU A 185 -24.15 0.93 4.52
N SER A 186 -25.23 0.20 4.89
CA SER A 186 -25.67 -0.99 4.14
C SER A 186 -26.75 -0.73 3.09
N ASP A 187 -27.31 0.47 2.99
CA ASP A 187 -28.46 0.75 2.12
C ASP A 187 -28.15 1.68 0.92
N GLU A 188 -26.90 2.10 0.72
CA GLU A 188 -26.54 2.85 -0.46
C GLU A 188 -25.42 2.14 -1.25
N GLU A 189 -25.85 1.58 -2.40
CA GLU A 189 -25.05 0.97 -3.45
C GLU A 189 -24.34 -0.35 -3.04
N GLU A 190 -24.98 -1.44 -3.37
CA GLU A 190 -24.33 -2.73 -3.64
C GLU A 190 -23.28 -2.54 -4.72
N VAL A 191 -22.14 -1.96 -4.35
CA VAL A 191 -20.89 -2.08 -5.10
C VAL A 191 -20.58 -3.56 -5.02
N THR A 192 -20.94 -4.30 -6.04
CA THR A 192 -20.49 -5.67 -6.26
C THR A 192 -18.96 -5.64 -6.22
N MET A 193 -18.42 -5.76 -5.01
CA MET A 193 -16.99 -5.98 -4.85
C MET A 193 -16.68 -7.28 -5.60
N PRO A 194 -15.83 -7.27 -6.60
CA PRO A 194 -15.40 -8.50 -7.22
C PRO A 194 -14.86 -9.39 -6.09
N LYS A 195 -15.27 -10.66 -6.05
CA LYS A 195 -14.70 -11.67 -5.14
C LYS A 195 -13.25 -11.88 -5.54
N LEU A 196 -12.40 -11.05 -4.99
CA LEU A 196 -11.00 -10.93 -5.33
C LEU A 196 -10.23 -12.10 -4.77
N ARG A 197 -9.98 -13.10 -5.61
CA ARG A 197 -8.88 -14.03 -5.40
C ARG A 197 -7.64 -13.39 -6.01
N TYR A 198 -6.63 -13.15 -5.19
CA TYR A 198 -5.30 -12.88 -5.70
C TYR A 198 -4.87 -14.05 -6.57
N ILE A 199 -4.68 -13.77 -7.83
CA ILE A 199 -4.12 -14.70 -8.79
C ILE A 199 -2.70 -14.21 -9.05
N PHE A 200 -1.72 -14.87 -8.43
CA PHE A 200 -0.32 -14.55 -8.66
C PHE A 200 0.28 -15.48 -9.71
N GLY A 201 1.01 -14.89 -10.65
CA GLY A 201 1.85 -15.62 -11.59
C GLY A 201 1.12 -16.24 -12.77
N ASP A 202 -0.16 -15.92 -12.95
CA ASP A 202 -1.00 -16.45 -14.02
C ASP A 202 -1.23 -15.36 -15.10
N GLU A 203 -1.94 -15.71 -16.18
CA GLU A 203 -2.26 -14.79 -17.27
C GLU A 203 -3.21 -13.65 -16.85
N LYS A 204 -3.90 -13.79 -15.71
CA LYS A 204 -4.82 -12.80 -15.14
C LYS A 204 -4.16 -11.90 -14.10
N ASP A 205 -2.90 -12.15 -13.77
CA ASP A 205 -2.11 -11.29 -12.88
C ASP A 205 -1.76 -9.99 -13.62
N PHE A 206 -2.58 -8.96 -13.43
CA PHE A 206 -2.47 -7.70 -14.17
C PHE A 206 -1.11 -7.02 -13.95
N PRO A 207 -0.58 -6.83 -12.71
CA PRO A 207 0.75 -6.28 -12.50
C PRO A 207 1.85 -7.08 -13.20
N LEU A 208 1.76 -8.41 -13.21
CA LEU A 208 2.71 -9.27 -13.91
C LEU A 208 2.66 -9.06 -15.43
N GLN A 209 1.46 -8.89 -16.01
CA GLN A 209 1.33 -8.61 -17.44
C GLN A 209 1.94 -7.25 -17.80
N GLN A 210 1.74 -6.21 -16.94
CA GLN A 210 2.35 -4.91 -17.13
C GLN A 210 3.90 -4.98 -17.03
N ALA A 211 4.42 -5.77 -16.08
CA ALA A 211 5.86 -6.00 -15.97
C ALA A 211 6.44 -6.71 -17.21
N LYS A 212 5.74 -7.70 -17.76
CA LYS A 212 6.14 -8.36 -19.01
C LYS A 212 6.12 -7.40 -20.20
N ALA A 213 5.09 -6.55 -20.31
CA ALA A 213 5.00 -5.52 -21.33
C ALA A 213 6.17 -4.55 -21.24
N PHE A 214 6.46 -4.05 -20.02
CA PHE A 214 7.62 -3.19 -19.77
C PHE A 214 8.95 -3.81 -20.23
N LEU A 215 9.21 -5.07 -19.87
CA LEU A 215 10.45 -5.78 -20.23
C LEU A 215 10.57 -6.01 -21.74
N LYS A 216 9.48 -6.06 -22.46
CA LYS A 216 9.43 -6.17 -23.94
C LYS A 216 9.49 -4.82 -24.64
N GLY A 217 9.43 -3.69 -23.90
CA GLY A 217 9.32 -2.35 -24.49
C GLY A 217 7.93 -2.04 -25.07
N GLU A 218 6.91 -2.78 -24.64
CA GLU A 218 5.51 -2.56 -24.99
C GLU A 218 4.88 -1.50 -24.08
N HIS A 219 3.70 -1.00 -24.44
CA HIS A 219 2.95 -0.04 -23.62
C HIS A 219 2.54 -0.63 -22.27
N VAL A 220 2.74 0.14 -21.19
CA VAL A 220 2.36 -0.21 -19.82
C VAL A 220 1.15 0.64 -19.42
N VAL A 221 0.08 0.00 -18.99
CA VAL A 221 -1.09 0.69 -18.45
C VAL A 221 -0.77 1.16 -17.03
N THR A 222 -0.61 2.46 -16.86
CA THR A 222 -0.26 3.07 -15.58
C THR A 222 -1.50 3.31 -14.70
N HIS A 223 -1.26 3.58 -13.41
CA HIS A 223 -2.30 4.00 -12.47
C HIS A 223 -3.08 5.21 -12.98
N GLU A 224 -2.40 6.22 -13.54
CA GLU A 224 -3.04 7.44 -14.06
C GLU A 224 -4.00 7.12 -15.21
N GLU A 225 -3.61 6.24 -16.13
CA GLU A 225 -4.46 5.81 -17.24
C GLU A 225 -5.67 5.01 -16.75
N THR A 226 -5.48 4.13 -15.78
CA THR A 226 -6.58 3.38 -15.16
C THR A 226 -7.57 4.33 -14.49
N GLN A 227 -7.11 5.30 -13.71
CA GLN A 227 -7.97 6.29 -13.04
C GLN A 227 -8.69 7.20 -14.04
N ALA A 228 -8.02 7.61 -15.11
CA ALA A 228 -8.64 8.40 -16.18
C ALA A 228 -9.79 7.62 -16.85
N LYS A 229 -9.58 6.35 -17.17
CA LYS A 229 -10.60 5.46 -17.75
C LYS A 229 -11.79 5.30 -16.81
N LEU A 230 -11.55 4.97 -15.54
CA LEU A 230 -12.60 4.80 -14.54
C LEU A 230 -13.42 6.07 -14.32
N LYS A 231 -12.76 7.22 -14.32
CA LYS A 231 -13.44 8.53 -14.23
C LYS A 231 -14.34 8.76 -15.43
N ALA A 232 -13.85 8.52 -16.65
CA ALA A 232 -14.63 8.66 -17.86
C ALA A 232 -15.87 7.74 -17.88
N GLU A 233 -15.73 6.50 -17.43
CA GLU A 233 -16.85 5.56 -17.30
C GLU A 233 -17.88 6.00 -16.26
N ARG A 234 -17.44 6.52 -15.11
CA ARG A 234 -18.33 7.08 -14.09
C ARG A 234 -19.10 8.28 -14.58
N ASP A 235 -18.42 9.19 -15.27
CA ASP A 235 -19.06 10.39 -15.84
C ASP A 235 -20.09 10.02 -16.91
N LYS A 236 -19.80 9.03 -17.76
CA LYS A 236 -20.73 8.49 -18.74
C LYS A 236 -21.97 7.89 -18.06
N LYS A 237 -21.79 7.03 -17.05
CA LYS A 237 -22.91 6.43 -16.30
C LYS A 237 -23.77 7.49 -15.60
N LYS A 238 -23.16 8.53 -15.01
CA LYS A 238 -23.89 9.64 -14.42
C LYS A 238 -24.75 10.42 -15.46
N ALA A 239 -24.17 10.68 -16.62
CA ALA A 239 -24.87 11.35 -17.70
C ALA A 239 -26.06 10.51 -18.24
N GLU A 240 -25.88 9.19 -18.39
CA GLU A 240 -26.94 8.27 -18.80
C GLU A 240 -28.07 8.19 -17.78
N LYS A 241 -27.73 8.12 -16.46
CA LYS A 241 -28.73 8.15 -15.37
C LYS A 241 -29.51 9.46 -15.36
N ALA A 242 -28.84 10.59 -15.43
CA ALA A 242 -29.49 11.90 -15.48
C ALA A 242 -30.39 12.09 -16.72
N ALA A 243 -30.04 11.49 -17.87
CA ALA A 243 -30.87 11.51 -19.06
C ALA A 243 -32.15 10.63 -18.88
N LYS A 244 -32.03 9.46 -18.25
CA LYS A 244 -33.18 8.59 -17.95
C LYS A 244 -34.13 9.23 -16.95
N ASP A 245 -33.62 9.85 -15.87
CA ASP A 245 -34.43 10.53 -14.86
C ASP A 245 -35.21 11.72 -15.48
N LYS A 246 -34.59 12.47 -16.38
CA LYS A 246 -35.27 13.55 -17.12
C LYS A 246 -36.38 13.02 -18.07
N GLN A 247 -36.21 11.84 -18.65
CA GLN A 247 -37.25 11.23 -19.52
C GLN A 247 -38.43 10.72 -18.68
N GLN A 248 -38.18 10.10 -17.52
CA GLN A 248 -39.25 9.61 -16.62
C GLN A 248 -40.03 10.76 -16.00
N GLY A 249 -39.38 11.84 -15.58
CA GLY A 249 -40.05 13.04 -15.05
C GLY A 249 -40.94 13.75 -16.10
N LYS A 250 -40.60 13.68 -17.39
CA LYS A 250 -41.44 14.21 -18.46
C LYS A 250 -42.65 13.33 -18.80
N ALA A 251 -42.56 12.02 -18.54
CA ALA A 251 -43.66 11.09 -18.78
C ALA A 251 -44.79 11.21 -17.72
N GLN A 252 -44.43 11.44 -16.45
CA GLN A 252 -45.35 11.62 -15.35
C GLN A 252 -46.14 12.94 -15.42
N ASN A 253 -45.60 13.99 -16.04
CA ASN A 253 -46.25 15.29 -16.15
C ASN A 253 -47.26 15.39 -17.32
N LYS A 254 -47.42 14.32 -18.13
CA LYS A 254 -48.37 14.28 -19.27
C LYS A 254 -49.71 13.58 -18.97
N THR A 255 -49.87 13.00 -17.76
CA THR A 255 -51.09 12.23 -17.41
C THR A 255 -51.97 12.96 -16.38
N GLY A 256 -51.80 14.24 -16.13
CA GLY A 256 -52.67 15.06 -15.32
C GLY A 256 -53.80 15.64 -16.17
N THR A 257 -54.87 14.92 -16.32
CA THR A 257 -56.14 15.42 -16.93
C THR A 257 -56.83 16.36 -15.92
N PRO A 258 -57.34 17.52 -16.36
CA PRO A 258 -58.14 18.39 -15.48
C PRO A 258 -59.53 17.79 -15.24
N THR A 259 -59.85 17.54 -14.00
CA THR A 259 -61.25 17.22 -13.59
C THR A 259 -62.05 18.49 -13.68
N GLU A 260 -63.00 18.55 -14.62
CA GLU A 260 -64.06 19.54 -14.69
C GLU A 260 -64.96 19.47 -13.45
N THR A 261 -65.07 20.60 -12.75
CA THR A 261 -66.09 20.84 -11.70
C THR A 261 -67.37 21.25 -12.39
N GLU A 262 -68.37 20.35 -12.48
CA GLU A 262 -69.72 20.74 -12.73
C GLU A 262 -70.44 21.18 -11.44
N LYS A 263 -70.97 22.42 -11.53
CA LYS A 263 -71.92 22.95 -10.57
C LYS A 263 -73.31 22.35 -10.81
N LYS A 264 -73.93 21.85 -9.74
CA LYS A 264 -75.37 22.13 -9.44
C LYS A 264 -75.62 21.94 -7.96
#